data_31369047f0d6b0b6b0473af150db4843
#
_entry.id   31369047f0d6b0b6b0473af150db4843
#
_cell.length_a   1.000
_cell.length_b   1.000
_cell.length_c   1.000
_cell.angle_alpha   90.00
_cell.angle_beta   90.00
_cell.angle_gamma   90.00
#
_symmetry.space_group_name_H-M   'P 1'
#
loop_
_entity.id
_entity.type
_entity.pdbx_description
1 polymer ?
#
loop_
_entity_poly.entity_id
_entity_poly.type
_entity_poly.pdbx_seq_one_letter_code
_entity_poly.pdbx_strand_id
1 'polypeptide(L)'
;MLVILVAVGGIATAPASSAHAAGLPAQGSSISTLPAFPAPTSVKPPRATPYEVPAGQTVDYGNAELNGSTSGRGEFQQPVILVHPGGTVKNVIIGSLAADGIHCEASCTIINMWSSHVGEDAVTLLDGSPTSSVVTIQGGGVQHAYDKVVQMDGAGTVRIMHFAASDIGSLVRSCGNCPHQYPRHMVVSDVFIDGGRYKVAGVNQNFGDTAKLDHITIRGTRMQVCDRTIGGRGTPAKEVPG
;
A
#
# COMPACT_ATOMS: atom_id res chain seq x y z
N MET A 1 34.91 -33.79 -59.37
CA MET A 1 34.05 -34.37 -58.33
C MET A 1 34.39 -33.69 -57.03
N LEU A 2 33.60 -32.68 -56.68
CA LEU A 2 33.86 -31.81 -55.54
C LEU A 2 32.97 -32.28 -54.38
N VAL A 3 33.57 -32.70 -53.27
CA VAL A 3 32.87 -33.13 -52.06
C VAL A 3 32.82 -31.93 -51.11
N ILE A 4 31.61 -31.44 -50.80
CA ILE A 4 31.39 -30.39 -49.84
C ILE A 4 31.05 -31.07 -48.51
N LEU A 5 31.87 -30.88 -47.48
CA LEU A 5 31.58 -31.25 -46.10
C LEU A 5 30.78 -30.13 -45.44
N VAL A 6 29.55 -30.43 -44.99
CA VAL A 6 28.73 -29.53 -44.16
C VAL A 6 28.98 -29.87 -42.69
N ALA A 7 29.57 -28.92 -41.96
CA ALA A 7 29.70 -29.03 -40.49
C ALA A 7 28.41 -28.55 -39.83
N VAL A 8 27.74 -29.44 -39.08
CA VAL A 8 26.58 -29.12 -38.27
C VAL A 8 27.07 -28.63 -36.91
N GLY A 9 26.96 -27.32 -36.66
CA GLY A 9 27.25 -26.72 -35.37
C GLY A 9 26.09 -26.95 -34.40
N GLY A 10 26.33 -27.70 -33.33
CA GLY A 10 25.38 -27.88 -32.23
C GLY A 10 25.22 -26.62 -31.42
N ILE A 11 23.99 -26.14 -31.31
CA ILE A 11 23.62 -25.02 -30.39
C ILE A 11 23.44 -25.63 -29.01
N ALA A 12 24.34 -25.29 -28.07
CA ALA A 12 24.16 -25.61 -26.67
C ALA A 12 23.16 -24.63 -26.05
N THR A 13 21.98 -25.13 -25.72
CA THR A 13 21.00 -24.37 -24.92
C THR A 13 21.37 -24.45 -23.46
N ALA A 14 21.74 -23.32 -22.87
CA ALA A 14 21.90 -23.19 -21.41
C ALA A 14 20.52 -23.27 -20.74
N PRO A 15 20.38 -23.96 -19.58
CA PRO A 15 19.11 -24.00 -18.86
C PRO A 15 18.79 -22.62 -18.30
N ALA A 16 17.61 -22.10 -18.62
CA ALA A 16 17.07 -20.91 -17.99
C ALA A 16 16.82 -21.20 -16.51
N SER A 17 17.52 -20.47 -15.65
CA SER A 17 17.29 -20.47 -14.21
C SER A 17 15.91 -19.86 -13.96
N SER A 18 14.94 -20.68 -13.57
CA SER A 18 13.62 -20.22 -13.14
C SER A 18 13.75 -19.51 -11.80
N ALA A 19 13.77 -18.16 -11.82
CA ALA A 19 13.53 -17.38 -10.64
C ALA A 19 12.11 -17.72 -10.14
N HIS A 20 12.02 -18.34 -8.98
CA HIS A 20 10.75 -18.56 -8.30
C HIS A 20 10.18 -17.17 -7.92
N ALA A 21 9.23 -16.68 -8.71
CA ALA A 21 8.33 -15.65 -8.26
C ALA A 21 7.61 -16.20 -7.04
N ALA A 22 7.78 -15.54 -5.88
CA ALA A 22 6.99 -15.85 -4.70
C ALA A 22 5.52 -15.70 -5.11
N GLY A 23 4.83 -16.84 -5.28
CA GLY A 23 3.44 -16.87 -5.72
C GLY A 23 2.57 -16.13 -4.73
N LEU A 24 1.68 -15.29 -5.24
CA LEU A 24 0.57 -14.77 -4.45
C LEU A 24 -0.16 -15.95 -3.80
N PRO A 25 -0.52 -15.89 -2.51
CA PRO A 25 -1.30 -16.96 -1.88
C PRO A 25 -2.58 -17.18 -2.68
N ALA A 26 -2.91 -18.45 -2.91
CA ALA A 26 -4.12 -18.83 -3.63
C ALA A 26 -5.34 -18.19 -2.96
N GLN A 27 -6.28 -17.67 -3.75
CA GLN A 27 -7.54 -17.11 -3.25
C GLN A 27 -8.24 -18.16 -2.39
N GLY A 28 -8.40 -17.89 -1.09
CA GLY A 28 -9.16 -18.75 -0.18
C GLY A 28 -8.55 -19.02 1.20
N SER A 29 -7.27 -18.66 1.46
CA SER A 29 -6.69 -18.83 2.78
C SER A 29 -6.60 -17.49 3.49
N SER A 30 -7.32 -17.32 4.60
CA SER A 30 -7.18 -16.14 5.47
C SER A 30 -5.77 -16.06 6.03
N ILE A 31 -5.18 -14.86 6.04
CA ILE A 31 -3.88 -14.63 6.66
C ILE A 31 -4.06 -14.74 8.18
N SER A 32 -3.37 -15.70 8.81
CA SER A 32 -3.45 -15.94 10.25
C SER A 32 -2.17 -15.61 11.01
N THR A 33 -1.10 -15.24 10.30
CA THR A 33 0.20 -14.88 10.86
C THR A 33 0.83 -13.75 10.04
N LEU A 34 1.71 -12.98 10.68
CA LEU A 34 2.53 -11.99 9.97
C LEU A 34 3.49 -12.74 9.04
N PRO A 35 3.43 -12.53 7.72
CA PRO A 35 4.38 -13.14 6.79
C PRO A 35 5.78 -12.56 6.99
N ALA A 36 6.80 -13.34 6.64
CA ALA A 36 8.17 -12.83 6.64
C ALA A 36 8.31 -11.74 5.57
N PHE A 37 8.93 -10.63 5.94
CA PHE A 37 9.27 -9.57 5.00
C PHE A 37 10.34 -10.09 4.03
N PRO A 38 10.22 -9.84 2.72
CA PRO A 38 11.22 -10.24 1.76
C PRO A 38 12.52 -9.45 1.98
N ALA A 39 13.66 -10.11 1.76
CA ALA A 39 14.92 -9.38 1.66
C ALA A 39 14.93 -8.53 0.38
N PRO A 40 15.47 -7.29 0.41
CA PRO A 40 15.57 -6.48 -0.78
C PRO A 40 16.54 -7.07 -1.80
N THR A 41 16.14 -7.09 -3.07
CA THR A 41 17.03 -7.50 -4.18
C THR A 41 18.10 -6.45 -4.49
N SER A 42 17.82 -5.21 -4.18
CA SER A 42 18.74 -4.06 -4.23
C SER A 42 18.22 -2.95 -3.34
N VAL A 43 19.11 -2.10 -2.84
CA VAL A 43 18.75 -0.89 -2.09
C VAL A 43 19.07 0.32 -2.95
N LYS A 44 18.06 1.14 -3.24
CA LYS A 44 18.24 2.39 -4.00
C LYS A 44 18.62 3.52 -3.04
N PRO A 45 19.58 4.39 -3.44
CA PRO A 45 19.95 5.52 -2.61
C PRO A 45 18.75 6.47 -2.41
N PRO A 46 18.73 7.23 -1.30
CA PRO A 46 17.73 8.25 -1.05
C PRO A 46 17.67 9.29 -2.19
N ARG A 47 16.48 9.76 -2.51
CA ARG A 47 16.25 10.78 -3.52
C ARG A 47 15.17 11.77 -3.09
N ALA A 48 15.33 13.03 -3.52
CA ALA A 48 14.41 14.11 -3.14
C ALA A 48 13.12 14.14 -3.99
N THR A 49 13.12 13.49 -5.16
CA THR A 49 11.95 13.43 -6.04
C THR A 49 11.37 12.04 -6.03
N PRO A 50 10.04 11.86 -6.07
CA PRO A 50 9.42 10.55 -6.13
C PRO A 50 9.90 9.70 -7.31
N TYR A 51 9.79 8.38 -7.16
CA TYR A 51 9.71 7.47 -8.30
C TYR A 51 8.32 7.59 -8.88
N GLU A 52 8.20 7.84 -10.18
CA GLU A 52 6.90 8.00 -10.82
C GLU A 52 6.47 6.72 -11.53
N VAL A 53 5.20 6.36 -11.35
CA VAL A 53 4.53 5.30 -12.12
C VAL A 53 3.59 6.01 -13.09
N PRO A 54 3.88 5.99 -14.41
CA PRO A 54 3.08 6.69 -15.39
C PRO A 54 1.65 6.16 -15.47
N ALA A 55 0.72 7.02 -15.93
CA ALA A 55 -0.70 6.69 -16.04
C ALA A 55 -0.92 5.40 -16.84
N GLY A 56 -1.71 4.47 -16.29
CA GLY A 56 -2.04 3.20 -16.91
C GLY A 56 -0.88 2.22 -17.05
N GLN A 57 0.33 2.54 -16.57
CA GLN A 57 1.51 1.67 -16.69
C GLN A 57 1.69 0.80 -15.45
N THR A 58 2.36 -0.33 -15.64
CA THR A 58 2.80 -1.21 -14.55
C THR A 58 4.31 -1.09 -14.39
N VAL A 59 4.75 -0.78 -13.16
CA VAL A 59 6.16 -0.80 -12.78
C VAL A 59 6.37 -1.90 -11.74
N ASP A 60 7.17 -2.89 -12.08
CA ASP A 60 7.58 -3.97 -11.18
C ASP A 60 8.98 -3.67 -10.64
N TYR A 61 9.09 -3.43 -9.34
CA TYR A 61 10.35 -3.11 -8.69
C TYR A 61 11.15 -4.35 -8.29
N GLY A 62 10.61 -5.56 -8.48
CA GLY A 62 11.30 -6.83 -8.21
C GLY A 62 11.81 -6.98 -6.78
N ASN A 63 11.10 -6.43 -5.79
CA ASN A 63 11.50 -6.32 -4.39
C ASN A 63 12.75 -5.43 -4.15
N ALA A 64 13.01 -4.46 -5.00
CA ALA A 64 13.98 -3.42 -4.66
C ALA A 64 13.45 -2.56 -3.50
N GLU A 65 14.36 -2.18 -2.58
CA GLU A 65 14.08 -1.18 -1.56
C GLU A 65 14.28 0.22 -2.12
N LEU A 66 13.26 1.05 -1.99
CA LEU A 66 13.25 2.44 -2.42
C LEU A 66 13.21 3.35 -1.19
N ASN A 67 14.05 4.38 -1.20
CA ASN A 67 14.14 5.36 -0.14
C ASN A 67 13.82 6.77 -0.67
N GLY A 68 13.09 7.54 0.12
CA GLY A 68 12.91 8.98 -0.05
C GLY A 68 14.09 9.77 0.50
N SER A 69 13.95 11.08 0.61
CA SER A 69 14.99 11.96 1.16
C SER A 69 14.84 12.23 2.66
N THR A 70 13.67 11.95 3.22
CA THR A 70 13.31 12.31 4.60
C THR A 70 12.72 11.11 5.31
N SER A 71 13.11 10.96 6.56
CA SER A 71 12.42 10.12 7.53
C SER A 71 11.66 11.01 8.50
N GLY A 72 10.68 10.45 9.21
CA GLY A 72 9.97 11.16 10.26
C GLY A 72 8.45 11.10 10.09
N ARG A 73 7.76 11.99 10.79
CA ARG A 73 6.30 12.00 10.94
C ARG A 73 5.73 13.36 10.57
N GLY A 74 6.43 14.08 9.69
CA GLY A 74 6.00 15.42 9.24
C GLY A 74 4.90 15.29 8.21
N GLU A 75 3.96 16.24 8.28
CA GLU A 75 2.95 16.44 7.25
C GLU A 75 3.58 17.04 5.98
N PHE A 76 2.93 16.87 4.82
CA PHE A 76 3.32 17.47 3.54
C PHE A 76 4.67 17.02 2.98
N GLN A 77 5.08 15.81 3.29
CA GLN A 77 6.29 15.23 2.74
C GLN A 77 6.05 14.72 1.31
N GLN A 78 7.13 14.64 0.52
CA GLN A 78 7.07 13.98 -0.77
C GLN A 78 7.02 12.46 -0.57
N PRO A 79 6.17 11.74 -1.32
CA PRO A 79 6.15 10.29 -1.26
C PRO A 79 7.42 9.67 -1.85
N VAL A 80 7.70 8.43 -1.51
CA VAL A 80 8.72 7.64 -2.21
C VAL A 80 8.28 7.34 -3.64
N ILE A 81 6.99 7.01 -3.83
CA ILE A 81 6.41 6.72 -5.15
C ILE A 81 5.18 7.59 -5.38
N LEU A 82 5.11 8.26 -6.52
CA LEU A 82 3.91 8.90 -7.04
C LEU A 82 3.30 8.05 -8.15
N VAL A 83 2.03 7.68 -8.01
CA VAL A 83 1.31 6.87 -8.98
C VAL A 83 0.27 7.72 -9.71
N HIS A 84 0.47 7.90 -11.01
CA HIS A 84 -0.48 8.58 -11.87
C HIS A 84 -1.71 7.71 -12.17
N PRO A 85 -2.83 8.31 -12.63
CA PRO A 85 -4.12 7.61 -12.75
C PRO A 85 -4.04 6.27 -13.50
N GLY A 86 -4.53 5.19 -12.87
CA GLY A 86 -4.53 3.84 -13.42
C GLY A 86 -3.18 3.12 -13.36
N GLY A 87 -2.15 3.73 -12.77
CA GLY A 87 -0.84 3.11 -12.61
C GLY A 87 -0.85 1.92 -11.65
N THR A 88 0.09 0.99 -11.86
CA THR A 88 0.26 -0.21 -11.02
C THR A 88 1.70 -0.30 -10.51
N VAL A 89 1.84 -0.42 -9.20
CA VAL A 89 3.11 -0.72 -8.48
C VAL A 89 3.13 -2.18 -8.12
N LYS A 90 4.25 -2.87 -8.37
CA LYS A 90 4.40 -4.28 -7.99
C LYS A 90 5.73 -4.52 -7.29
N ASN A 91 5.69 -5.43 -6.29
CA ASN A 91 6.87 -6.00 -5.65
C ASN A 91 7.86 -4.91 -5.20
N VAL A 92 7.45 -4.04 -4.30
CA VAL A 92 8.27 -2.93 -3.80
C VAL A 92 8.49 -3.03 -2.30
N ILE A 93 9.67 -2.65 -1.85
CA ILE A 93 9.96 -2.42 -0.43
C ILE A 93 10.16 -0.92 -0.25
N ILE A 94 9.37 -0.30 0.60
CA ILE A 94 9.56 1.08 1.03
C ILE A 94 10.52 1.06 2.22
N GLY A 95 11.65 1.71 2.07
CA GLY A 95 12.69 1.75 3.10
C GLY A 95 12.36 2.72 4.24
N SER A 96 13.24 2.75 5.24
CA SER A 96 13.02 3.57 6.46
C SER A 96 13.21 5.08 6.25
N LEU A 97 13.82 5.50 5.15
CA LEU A 97 13.92 6.90 4.76
C LEU A 97 12.69 7.30 3.91
N ALA A 98 11.51 7.13 4.49
CA ALA A 98 10.24 7.44 3.89
C ALA A 98 9.32 8.02 4.96
N ALA A 99 9.09 9.34 4.94
CA ALA A 99 8.03 9.93 5.75
C ALA A 99 6.68 9.47 5.19
N ASP A 100 6.47 9.65 3.87
CA ASP A 100 5.34 9.13 3.11
C ASP A 100 5.78 8.04 2.13
N GLY A 101 4.96 6.99 1.99
CA GLY A 101 5.25 5.85 1.13
C GLY A 101 4.81 6.07 -0.32
N ILE A 102 3.57 5.70 -0.64
CA ILE A 102 3.03 5.71 -2.00
C ILE A 102 1.83 6.67 -2.07
N HIS A 103 1.88 7.67 -2.93
CA HIS A 103 0.74 8.53 -3.24
C HIS A 103 0.08 8.11 -4.54
N CYS A 104 -1.26 7.99 -4.54
CA CYS A 104 -2.08 7.75 -5.72
C CYS A 104 -2.90 9.01 -6.05
N GLU A 105 -2.70 9.59 -7.23
CA GLU A 105 -3.47 10.77 -7.68
C GLU A 105 -4.95 10.45 -7.94
N ALA A 106 -5.24 9.20 -8.32
CA ALA A 106 -6.58 8.69 -8.59
C ALA A 106 -6.60 7.16 -8.41
N SER A 107 -7.34 6.42 -9.25
CA SER A 107 -7.26 4.95 -9.26
C SER A 107 -5.83 4.48 -9.41
N CYS A 108 -5.40 3.54 -8.57
CA CYS A 108 -4.12 2.88 -8.67
C CYS A 108 -4.19 1.44 -8.15
N THR A 109 -3.22 0.62 -8.50
CA THR A 109 -3.10 -0.75 -7.99
C THR A 109 -1.71 -0.95 -7.37
N ILE A 110 -1.67 -1.47 -6.16
CA ILE A 110 -0.44 -1.75 -5.41
C ILE A 110 -0.44 -3.23 -5.06
N ILE A 111 0.51 -3.97 -5.61
CA ILE A 111 0.60 -5.43 -5.44
C ILE A 111 1.90 -5.76 -4.72
N ASN A 112 1.79 -6.45 -3.60
CA ASN A 112 2.93 -6.96 -2.85
C ASN A 112 3.92 -5.84 -2.46
N MET A 113 3.40 -4.82 -1.74
CA MET A 113 4.22 -3.77 -1.13
C MET A 113 4.63 -4.16 0.29
N TRP A 114 5.83 -3.77 0.68
CA TRP A 114 6.37 -4.00 2.01
C TRP A 114 6.97 -2.72 2.58
N SER A 115 6.78 -2.48 3.87
CA SER A 115 7.49 -1.43 4.59
C SER A 115 7.72 -1.86 6.03
N SER A 116 8.97 -1.88 6.46
CA SER A 116 9.33 -2.20 7.85
C SER A 116 9.21 -1.00 8.79
N HIS A 117 9.02 0.19 8.26
CA HIS A 117 8.88 1.42 9.04
C HIS A 117 8.12 2.46 8.22
N VAL A 118 6.96 2.88 8.72
CA VAL A 118 6.13 3.91 8.09
C VAL A 118 6.22 5.18 8.94
N GLY A 119 6.66 6.27 8.33
CA GLY A 119 6.82 7.54 9.02
C GLY A 119 5.48 8.18 9.36
N GLU A 120 4.75 8.61 8.36
CA GLU A 120 3.41 9.19 8.46
C GLU A 120 2.38 8.23 7.88
N ASP A 121 2.28 8.09 6.55
CA ASP A 121 1.35 7.18 5.87
C ASP A 121 2.07 6.25 4.87
N ALA A 122 1.68 4.96 4.83
CA ALA A 122 2.26 4.05 3.85
C ALA A 122 1.65 4.24 2.45
N VAL A 123 0.36 4.55 2.37
CA VAL A 123 -0.35 4.83 1.12
C VAL A 123 -1.34 5.96 1.33
N THR A 124 -1.36 6.93 0.40
CA THR A 124 -2.32 8.04 0.43
C THR A 124 -3.07 8.16 -0.90
N LEU A 125 -4.41 8.19 -0.84
CA LEU A 125 -5.25 8.66 -1.95
C LEU A 125 -5.35 10.17 -1.86
N LEU A 126 -4.74 10.87 -2.82
CA LEU A 126 -4.61 12.33 -2.79
C LEU A 126 -5.95 13.07 -2.95
N ASP A 127 -6.02 14.25 -2.35
CA ASP A 127 -7.12 15.21 -2.54
C ASP A 127 -7.31 15.52 -4.04
N GLY A 128 -8.55 15.79 -4.43
CA GLY A 128 -8.90 16.04 -5.83
C GLY A 128 -9.11 14.78 -6.67
N SER A 129 -8.89 13.57 -6.12
CA SER A 129 -9.21 12.34 -6.86
C SER A 129 -10.71 12.26 -7.20
N PRO A 130 -11.06 11.75 -8.41
CA PRO A 130 -12.45 11.52 -8.79
C PRO A 130 -13.20 10.58 -7.84
N THR A 131 -14.49 10.76 -7.65
CA THR A 131 -15.34 9.88 -6.82
C THR A 131 -15.38 8.43 -7.33
N SER A 132 -15.09 8.21 -8.60
CA SER A 132 -14.95 6.88 -9.20
C SER A 132 -13.60 6.21 -8.96
N SER A 133 -12.67 6.90 -8.29
CA SER A 133 -11.33 6.36 -8.03
C SER A 133 -11.39 5.09 -7.18
N VAL A 134 -10.56 4.11 -7.54
CA VAL A 134 -10.38 2.87 -6.78
C VAL A 134 -8.89 2.63 -6.56
N VAL A 135 -8.45 2.69 -5.31
CA VAL A 135 -7.12 2.25 -4.90
C VAL A 135 -7.22 0.81 -4.45
N THR A 136 -6.45 -0.07 -5.07
CA THR A 136 -6.40 -1.49 -4.69
C THR A 136 -5.04 -1.82 -4.12
N ILE A 137 -5.00 -2.31 -2.88
CA ILE A 137 -3.80 -2.80 -2.19
C ILE A 137 -3.98 -4.30 -1.98
N GLN A 138 -3.13 -5.10 -2.62
CA GLN A 138 -3.23 -6.55 -2.60
C GLN A 138 -1.89 -7.19 -2.24
N GLY A 139 -1.89 -7.97 -1.16
CA GLY A 139 -0.69 -8.63 -0.66
C GLY A 139 0.34 -7.67 -0.07
N GLY A 140 1.35 -8.22 0.54
CA GLY A 140 2.38 -7.45 1.22
C GLY A 140 2.09 -7.19 2.69
N GLY A 141 2.79 -6.21 3.26
CA GLY A 141 2.58 -5.86 4.66
C GLY A 141 3.41 -4.68 5.13
N VAL A 142 3.05 -4.15 6.30
CA VAL A 142 3.74 -3.04 6.95
C VAL A 142 4.03 -3.34 8.41
N GLN A 143 5.08 -2.74 8.92
CA GLN A 143 5.41 -2.73 10.34
C GLN A 143 5.72 -1.31 10.81
N HIS A 144 5.46 -1.06 12.10
CA HIS A 144 5.79 0.19 12.77
C HIS A 144 5.21 1.43 12.06
N ALA A 145 3.92 1.38 11.67
CA ALA A 145 3.22 2.54 11.17
C ALA A 145 2.74 3.40 12.34
N TYR A 146 3.32 4.59 12.47
CA TYR A 146 3.03 5.42 13.65
C TYR A 146 1.58 5.91 13.67
N ASP A 147 1.09 6.43 12.56
CA ASP A 147 -0.26 6.95 12.45
C ASP A 147 -1.15 6.03 11.59
N LYS A 148 -1.03 6.05 10.29
CA LYS A 148 -1.93 5.30 9.39
C LYS A 148 -1.15 4.43 8.41
N VAL A 149 -1.72 3.28 8.05
CA VAL A 149 -1.24 2.53 6.89
C VAL A 149 -1.81 3.15 5.61
N VAL A 150 -3.11 3.48 5.61
CA VAL A 150 -3.75 4.09 4.44
C VAL A 150 -4.54 5.33 4.85
N GLN A 151 -4.24 6.44 4.20
CA GLN A 151 -4.94 7.71 4.32
C GLN A 151 -5.79 7.97 3.07
N MET A 152 -7.00 8.44 3.26
CA MET A 152 -7.88 8.86 2.17
C MET A 152 -8.15 10.37 2.29
N ASP A 153 -7.43 11.20 1.54
CA ASP A 153 -7.68 12.64 1.44
C ASP A 153 -8.70 12.93 0.34
N GLY A 154 -8.63 12.22 -0.75
CA GLY A 154 -9.53 12.35 -1.89
C GLY A 154 -10.77 11.47 -1.80
N ALA A 155 -11.64 11.62 -2.79
CA ALA A 155 -12.83 10.81 -2.96
C ALA A 155 -12.53 9.41 -3.53
N GLY A 156 -13.40 8.44 -3.31
CA GLY A 156 -13.32 7.14 -3.96
C GLY A 156 -13.37 5.96 -3.00
N THR A 157 -12.87 4.83 -3.47
CA THR A 157 -12.86 3.56 -2.74
C THR A 157 -11.43 3.07 -2.55
N VAL A 158 -11.07 2.71 -1.32
CA VAL A 158 -9.85 1.93 -1.03
C VAL A 158 -10.23 0.48 -0.77
N ARG A 159 -9.53 -0.44 -1.43
CA ARG A 159 -9.65 -1.89 -1.24
C ARG A 159 -8.33 -2.43 -0.70
N ILE A 160 -8.37 -3.06 0.46
CA ILE A 160 -7.20 -3.71 1.08
C ILE A 160 -7.52 -5.19 1.21
N MET A 161 -6.69 -6.05 0.62
CA MET A 161 -6.93 -7.48 0.65
C MET A 161 -5.63 -8.29 0.74
N HIS A 162 -5.70 -9.41 1.50
CA HIS A 162 -4.56 -10.29 1.74
C HIS A 162 -3.34 -9.54 2.28
N PHE A 163 -3.55 -8.67 3.27
CA PHE A 163 -2.54 -7.75 3.77
C PHE A 163 -2.23 -8.00 5.25
N ALA A 164 -0.97 -7.82 5.64
CA ALA A 164 -0.55 -7.99 7.03
C ALA A 164 0.04 -6.70 7.60
N ALA A 165 -0.25 -6.43 8.86
CA ALA A 165 0.27 -5.25 9.55
C ALA A 165 0.72 -5.62 10.96
N SER A 166 1.78 -4.98 11.48
CA SER A 166 2.15 -5.09 12.88
C SER A 166 2.59 -3.76 13.47
N ASP A 167 2.25 -3.53 14.74
CA ASP A 167 2.55 -2.30 15.48
C ASP A 167 2.13 -1.05 14.70
N ILE A 168 0.84 -0.94 14.39
CA ILE A 168 0.28 0.16 13.63
C ILE A 168 -0.63 1.07 14.47
N GLY A 169 -0.79 2.33 14.07
CA GLY A 169 -1.81 3.23 14.59
C GLY A 169 -3.20 2.81 14.08
N SER A 170 -3.51 3.13 12.83
CA SER A 170 -4.74 2.74 12.15
C SER A 170 -4.44 2.04 10.83
N LEU A 171 -5.32 1.10 10.39
CA LEU A 171 -5.12 0.48 9.09
C LEU A 171 -5.58 1.40 7.95
N VAL A 172 -6.80 1.92 8.00
CA VAL A 172 -7.29 2.85 6.99
C VAL A 172 -8.16 3.94 7.60
N ARG A 173 -7.98 5.17 7.16
CA ARG A 173 -8.72 6.32 7.69
C ARG A 173 -9.13 7.29 6.60
N SER A 174 -10.37 7.74 6.68
CA SER A 174 -10.89 8.90 5.98
C SER A 174 -10.36 10.17 6.63
N CYS A 175 -9.87 11.13 5.84
CA CYS A 175 -9.37 12.38 6.39
C CYS A 175 -10.46 13.12 7.18
N GLY A 176 -10.21 13.30 8.47
CA GLY A 176 -11.18 13.89 9.38
C GLY A 176 -11.16 15.42 9.42
N ASN A 177 -10.10 16.03 8.91
CA ASN A 177 -9.87 17.49 9.00
C ASN A 177 -9.52 18.14 7.66
N CYS A 178 -9.56 17.41 6.56
CA CYS A 178 -9.30 17.96 5.23
C CYS A 178 -10.27 19.12 4.91
N PRO A 179 -9.81 20.19 4.23
CA PRO A 179 -10.67 21.31 3.84
C PRO A 179 -11.75 20.87 2.84
N HIS A 180 -11.40 19.96 1.92
CA HIS A 180 -12.34 19.32 1.01
C HIS A 180 -12.77 17.98 1.57
N GLN A 181 -14.05 17.71 1.59
CA GLN A 181 -14.63 16.50 2.12
C GLN A 181 -15.53 15.83 1.10
N TYR A 182 -15.40 14.51 1.02
CA TYR A 182 -16.05 13.66 0.04
C TYR A 182 -16.61 12.40 0.72
N PRO A 183 -17.58 11.71 0.12
CA PRO A 183 -17.83 10.32 0.48
C PRO A 183 -16.62 9.46 0.14
N ARG A 184 -16.16 8.65 1.11
CA ARG A 184 -15.04 7.72 0.97
C ARG A 184 -15.48 6.33 1.38
N HIS A 185 -15.05 5.33 0.65
CA HIS A 185 -15.49 3.95 0.86
C HIS A 185 -14.29 3.04 1.11
N MET A 186 -14.39 2.19 2.11
CA MET A 186 -13.35 1.25 2.50
C MET A 186 -13.87 -0.16 2.36
N VAL A 187 -13.11 -1.04 1.70
CA VAL A 187 -13.38 -2.47 1.60
C VAL A 187 -12.12 -3.20 2.05
N VAL A 188 -12.19 -3.86 3.18
CA VAL A 188 -11.04 -4.55 3.79
C VAL A 188 -11.39 -6.01 3.95
N SER A 189 -10.57 -6.91 3.41
CA SER A 189 -10.78 -8.34 3.51
C SER A 189 -9.47 -9.12 3.69
N ASP A 190 -9.53 -10.20 4.45
CA ASP A 190 -8.41 -11.10 4.70
C ASP A 190 -7.16 -10.35 5.20
N VAL A 191 -7.32 -9.59 6.28
CA VAL A 191 -6.26 -8.80 6.89
C VAL A 191 -5.89 -9.35 8.25
N PHE A 192 -4.58 -9.44 8.49
CA PHE A 192 -4.01 -9.80 9.78
C PHE A 192 -3.29 -8.61 10.41
N ILE A 193 -3.63 -8.28 11.67
CA ILE A 193 -3.01 -7.18 12.42
C ILE A 193 -2.47 -7.73 13.75
N ASP A 194 -1.19 -7.55 13.99
CA ASP A 194 -0.52 -7.89 15.23
C ASP A 194 -0.05 -6.62 15.96
N GLY A 195 -0.77 -6.19 16.98
CA GLY A 195 -0.48 -4.96 17.70
C GLY A 195 -0.92 -3.69 16.94
N GLY A 196 -2.16 -3.25 17.15
CA GLY A 196 -2.67 -1.98 16.65
C GLY A 196 -3.11 -1.08 17.79
N ARG A 197 -3.02 0.26 17.60
CA ARG A 197 -3.31 1.22 18.67
C ARG A 197 -4.70 1.84 18.61
N TYR A 198 -5.21 2.09 17.41
CA TYR A 198 -6.44 2.86 17.26
C TYR A 198 -7.56 2.07 16.59
N LYS A 199 -7.60 2.00 15.26
CA LYS A 199 -8.74 1.46 14.52
C LYS A 199 -8.34 0.71 13.25
N VAL A 200 -9.17 -0.28 12.86
CA VAL A 200 -9.03 -0.87 11.51
C VAL A 200 -9.55 0.10 10.47
N ALA A 201 -10.77 0.63 10.64
CA ALA A 201 -11.34 1.62 9.75
C ALA A 201 -11.86 2.85 10.51
N GLY A 202 -11.52 4.04 10.06
CA GLY A 202 -12.05 5.30 10.57
C GLY A 202 -12.84 6.05 9.52
N VAL A 203 -14.14 6.31 9.78
CA VAL A 203 -15.08 6.92 8.84
C VAL A 203 -15.70 8.20 9.37
N ASN A 204 -15.92 9.19 8.50
CA ASN A 204 -16.66 10.41 8.82
C ASN A 204 -18.12 10.22 8.44
N GLN A 205 -18.98 9.90 9.41
CA GLN A 205 -20.37 9.55 9.13
C GLN A 205 -21.19 10.68 8.48
N ASN A 206 -20.82 11.95 8.76
CA ASN A 206 -21.51 13.11 8.21
C ASN A 206 -21.19 13.40 6.72
N PHE A 207 -20.20 12.71 6.15
CA PHE A 207 -19.85 12.84 4.73
C PHE A 207 -20.25 11.61 3.91
N GLY A 208 -20.95 10.65 4.51
CA GLY A 208 -21.43 9.46 3.80
C GLY A 208 -20.37 8.39 3.60
N ASP A 209 -19.32 8.40 4.41
CA ASP A 209 -18.29 7.37 4.39
C ASP A 209 -18.86 6.00 4.76
N THR A 210 -18.29 4.94 4.19
CA THR A 210 -18.65 3.56 4.51
C THR A 210 -17.43 2.68 4.68
N ALA A 211 -17.52 1.67 5.56
CA ALA A 211 -16.53 0.62 5.70
C ALA A 211 -17.20 -0.76 5.63
N LYS A 212 -16.72 -1.61 4.71
CA LYS A 212 -17.04 -3.03 4.64
C LYS A 212 -15.82 -3.82 5.08
N LEU A 213 -15.94 -4.56 6.19
CA LEU A 213 -14.85 -5.31 6.80
C LEU A 213 -15.21 -6.79 6.81
N ASP A 214 -14.30 -7.63 6.33
CA ASP A 214 -14.51 -9.06 6.22
C ASP A 214 -13.20 -9.82 6.53
N HIS A 215 -13.26 -10.90 7.30
CA HIS A 215 -12.10 -11.72 7.68
C HIS A 215 -10.91 -10.90 8.23
N ILE A 216 -11.18 -10.08 9.25
CA ILE A 216 -10.16 -9.30 9.94
C ILE A 216 -9.69 -10.05 11.18
N THR A 217 -8.42 -10.42 11.23
CA THR A 217 -7.78 -11.03 12.40
C THR A 217 -6.95 -10.00 13.15
N ILE A 218 -7.27 -9.73 14.41
CA ILE A 218 -6.53 -8.80 15.27
C ILE A 218 -5.93 -9.61 16.43
N ARG A 219 -4.64 -9.45 16.67
CA ARG A 219 -3.90 -10.08 17.76
C ARG A 219 -3.12 -9.05 18.57
N GLY A 220 -2.88 -9.35 19.83
CA GLY A 220 -1.97 -8.56 20.69
C GLY A 220 -2.53 -7.26 21.26
N THR A 221 -3.73 -6.82 20.85
CA THR A 221 -4.32 -5.54 21.29
C THR A 221 -5.83 -5.50 21.16
N ARG A 222 -6.45 -4.48 21.78
CA ARG A 222 -7.87 -4.14 21.60
C ARG A 222 -7.99 -2.95 20.65
N MET A 223 -7.80 -3.20 19.37
CA MET A 223 -8.02 -2.22 18.33
C MET A 223 -9.52 -2.09 18.02
N GLN A 224 -10.04 -0.88 17.85
CA GLN A 224 -11.41 -0.70 17.36
C GLN A 224 -11.52 -1.22 15.92
N VAL A 225 -12.57 -2.01 15.64
CA VAL A 225 -12.78 -2.52 14.29
C VAL A 225 -13.24 -1.41 13.35
N CYS A 226 -14.20 -0.59 13.79
CA CYS A 226 -14.66 0.58 13.04
C CYS A 226 -14.94 1.73 14.00
N ASP A 227 -14.37 2.88 13.69
CA ASP A 227 -14.57 4.12 14.45
C ASP A 227 -15.31 5.15 13.59
N ARG A 228 -16.27 5.86 14.18
CA ARG A 228 -17.09 6.87 13.52
C ARG A 228 -16.78 8.24 14.08
N THR A 229 -16.54 9.19 13.22
CA THR A 229 -16.33 10.57 13.58
C THR A 229 -17.30 11.51 12.85
N ILE A 230 -17.46 12.72 13.37
CA ILE A 230 -18.01 13.86 12.64
C ILE A 230 -16.82 14.61 12.06
N GLY A 231 -16.55 14.42 10.79
CA GLY A 231 -15.44 15.10 10.11
C GLY A 231 -15.69 16.61 10.00
N GLY A 232 -14.59 17.36 10.09
CA GLY A 232 -14.58 18.81 9.89
C GLY A 232 -14.21 19.17 8.43
N ARG A 233 -14.29 20.46 8.12
CA ARG A 233 -13.76 21.04 6.88
C ARG A 233 -12.66 22.02 7.26
N GLY A 234 -11.38 21.60 7.24
CA GLY A 234 -10.26 22.36 7.77
C GLY A 234 -10.26 22.50 9.29
N THR A 235 -11.08 21.73 10.00
CA THR A 235 -11.16 21.70 11.47
C THR A 235 -11.09 20.26 11.97
N PRO A 236 -10.59 20.00 13.18
CA PRO A 236 -10.50 18.65 13.72
C PRO A 236 -11.83 17.90 13.71
N ALA A 237 -11.77 16.61 13.38
CA ALA A 237 -12.93 15.72 13.52
C ALA A 237 -13.30 15.57 15.01
N LYS A 238 -14.58 15.29 15.27
CA LYS A 238 -15.09 15.00 16.60
C LYS A 238 -15.49 13.54 16.72
N GLU A 239 -15.11 12.91 17.81
CA GLU A 239 -15.54 11.55 18.12
C GLU A 239 -17.07 11.49 18.25
N VAL A 240 -17.67 10.40 17.77
CA VAL A 240 -19.08 10.08 18.00
C VAL A 240 -19.13 9.18 19.22
N PRO A 241 -19.86 9.55 20.29
CA PRO A 241 -20.04 8.66 21.43
C PRO A 241 -20.61 7.31 20.97
N GLY A 242 -20.02 6.22 21.47
CA GLY A 242 -20.43 4.85 21.18
C GLY A 242 -21.77 4.48 21.81
#